data_264209aad634ff4140f735234df7bce9
#
_entry.id   264209aad634ff4140f735234df7bce9
#
_cell.length_a   1.000
_cell.length_b   1.000
_cell.length_c   1.000
_cell.angle_alpha   90.00
_cell.angle_beta   90.00
_cell.angle_gamma   90.00
#
_symmetry.space_group_name_H-M   'P 1'
#
loop_
_entity.id
_entity.type
_entity.pdbx_description
1 polymer ?
#
loop_
_entity_poly.entity_id
_entity_poly.type
_entity_poly.pdbx_seq_one_letter_code
_entity_poly.pdbx_strand_id
1 'polypeptide(L)'
;SKTQIQAPVVTPQDQQDVWQRIAMQLELTVPDHKKVDYYRTWYLKHPNHLRTVSQRAEPFLYLITEKIEQRDLPLELALLPVVESSFDAFAYSHGSAAGLWQFIPGTAEWFGLKQDFWYDGRRDVDASTDAALDYLTYLNKRFEGNWNHAIAAYNSGGGRVSNAIKRNKKQGKPTDFFSLELPKETSSYVPKLL
;
A
#
# COMPACT_ATOMS: atom_id res chain seq x y z
N SER A 1 -17.38 8.08 -47.80
CA SER A 1 -16.39 7.80 -46.74
C SER A 1 -17.09 7.81 -45.40
N LYS A 2 -17.22 6.62 -44.78
CA LYS A 2 -17.73 6.52 -43.42
C LYS A 2 -16.67 7.05 -42.48
N THR A 3 -16.91 8.25 -41.93
CA THR A 3 -16.10 8.79 -40.84
C THR A 3 -16.31 7.87 -39.62
N GLN A 4 -15.32 7.11 -39.22
CA GLN A 4 -15.37 6.36 -37.97
C GLN A 4 -15.30 7.37 -36.83
N ILE A 5 -16.41 7.52 -36.12
CA ILE A 5 -16.45 8.30 -34.88
C ILE A 5 -15.76 7.43 -33.83
N GLN A 6 -14.53 7.79 -33.44
CA GLN A 6 -13.88 7.14 -32.30
C GLN A 6 -14.64 7.57 -31.03
N ALA A 7 -15.01 6.57 -30.21
CA ALA A 7 -15.56 6.84 -28.88
C ALA A 7 -14.52 7.64 -28.07
N PRO A 8 -14.92 8.67 -27.31
CA PRO A 8 -13.99 9.42 -26.47
C PRO A 8 -13.28 8.48 -25.49
N VAL A 9 -11.96 8.60 -25.41
CA VAL A 9 -11.16 7.85 -24.43
C VAL A 9 -11.46 8.41 -23.06
N VAL A 10 -12.04 7.58 -22.17
CA VAL A 10 -12.30 7.95 -20.79
C VAL A 10 -11.00 7.82 -20.00
N THR A 11 -10.51 8.94 -19.46
CA THR A 11 -9.30 8.94 -18.64
C THR A 11 -9.62 8.63 -17.17
N PRO A 12 -8.65 8.14 -16.37
CA PRO A 12 -8.88 7.92 -14.92
C PRO A 12 -9.38 9.17 -14.21
N GLN A 13 -8.87 10.35 -14.57
CA GLN A 13 -9.22 11.62 -13.96
C GLN A 13 -10.67 12.07 -14.27
N ASP A 14 -11.29 11.52 -15.31
CA ASP A 14 -12.66 11.78 -15.68
C ASP A 14 -13.68 11.00 -14.81
N GLN A 15 -13.20 10.04 -14.01
CA GLN A 15 -14.09 9.24 -13.15
C GLN A 15 -14.54 10.05 -11.94
N GLN A 16 -15.85 10.07 -11.69
CA GLN A 16 -16.42 10.66 -10.47
C GLN A 16 -16.22 9.77 -9.25
N ASP A 17 -16.19 8.45 -9.44
CA ASP A 17 -15.93 7.48 -8.39
C ASP A 17 -14.42 7.27 -8.27
N VAL A 18 -13.85 7.65 -7.12
CA VAL A 18 -12.40 7.53 -6.84
C VAL A 18 -11.94 6.07 -6.88
N TRP A 19 -12.78 5.13 -6.45
CA TRP A 19 -12.44 3.71 -6.52
C TRP A 19 -12.25 3.23 -7.96
N GLN A 20 -13.08 3.68 -8.89
CA GLN A 20 -12.92 3.38 -10.31
C GLN A 20 -11.66 4.04 -10.88
N ARG A 21 -11.38 5.27 -10.47
CA ARG A 21 -10.16 5.98 -10.84
C ARG A 21 -8.90 5.20 -10.43
N ILE A 22 -8.89 4.65 -9.22
CA ILE A 22 -7.81 3.79 -8.73
C ILE A 22 -7.74 2.50 -9.56
N ALA A 23 -8.88 1.83 -9.75
CA ALA A 23 -8.94 0.56 -10.47
C ALA A 23 -8.41 0.65 -11.91
N MET A 24 -8.63 1.77 -12.59
CA MET A 24 -8.13 2.00 -13.95
C MET A 24 -6.61 2.17 -14.02
N GLN A 25 -5.94 2.41 -12.92
CA GLN A 25 -4.51 2.73 -12.85
C GLN A 25 -3.69 1.68 -12.09
N LEU A 26 -4.25 0.51 -11.81
CA LEU A 26 -3.52 -0.58 -11.15
C LEU A 26 -2.44 -1.12 -12.08
N GLU A 27 -1.22 -1.23 -11.59
CA GLU A 27 -0.04 -1.58 -12.37
C GLU A 27 0.58 -2.92 -11.99
N LEU A 28 0.35 -3.38 -10.74
CA LEU A 28 1.01 -4.58 -10.24
C LEU A 28 0.35 -5.84 -10.76
N THR A 29 1.18 -6.82 -11.16
CA THR A 29 0.69 -8.12 -11.58
C THR A 29 0.12 -8.87 -10.38
N VAL A 30 -1.12 -9.37 -10.50
CA VAL A 30 -1.73 -10.23 -9.50
C VAL A 30 -1.35 -11.68 -9.82
N PRO A 31 -0.52 -12.34 -9.01
CA PRO A 31 -0.14 -13.71 -9.27
C PRO A 31 -1.27 -14.68 -8.96
N ASP A 32 -1.29 -15.81 -9.66
CA ASP A 32 -2.14 -16.93 -9.30
C ASP A 32 -1.50 -17.69 -8.13
N HIS A 33 -1.88 -17.31 -6.92
CA HIS A 33 -1.34 -17.86 -5.69
C HIS A 33 -2.46 -18.09 -4.67
N LYS A 34 -2.38 -19.21 -3.95
CA LYS A 34 -3.39 -19.61 -2.96
C LYS A 34 -3.67 -18.54 -1.89
N LYS A 35 -2.66 -17.79 -1.47
CA LYS A 35 -2.82 -16.72 -0.48
C LYS A 35 -3.61 -15.54 -1.04
N VAL A 36 -3.39 -15.18 -2.28
CA VAL A 36 -4.17 -14.13 -2.96
C VAL A 36 -5.63 -14.56 -3.07
N ASP A 37 -5.87 -15.79 -3.50
CA ASP A 37 -7.23 -16.35 -3.61
C ASP A 37 -7.93 -16.42 -2.25
N TYR A 38 -7.20 -16.79 -1.20
CA TYR A 38 -7.72 -16.84 0.16
C TYR A 38 -8.23 -15.46 0.62
N TYR A 39 -7.44 -14.40 0.44
CA TYR A 39 -7.84 -13.06 0.87
C TYR A 39 -8.93 -12.46 0.00
N ARG A 40 -8.93 -12.74 -1.30
CA ARG A 40 -10.04 -12.37 -2.19
C ARG A 40 -11.35 -12.97 -1.69
N THR A 41 -11.35 -14.26 -1.40
CA THR A 41 -12.52 -14.98 -0.85
C THR A 41 -12.94 -14.39 0.50
N TRP A 42 -11.97 -14.10 1.38
CA TRP A 42 -12.25 -13.51 2.68
C TRP A 42 -12.99 -12.17 2.55
N TYR A 43 -12.50 -11.28 1.69
CA TYR A 43 -13.14 -9.97 1.48
C TYR A 43 -14.54 -10.11 0.89
N LEU A 44 -14.75 -11.04 -0.03
CA LEU A 44 -16.07 -11.31 -0.61
C LEU A 44 -17.08 -11.83 0.43
N LYS A 45 -16.60 -12.56 1.44
CA LYS A 45 -17.42 -13.09 2.54
C LYS A 45 -17.67 -12.07 3.66
N HIS A 46 -16.98 -10.94 3.65
CA HIS A 46 -17.07 -9.92 4.70
C HIS A 46 -17.47 -8.55 4.11
N PRO A 47 -18.67 -8.43 3.51
CA PRO A 47 -19.09 -7.17 2.86
C PRO A 47 -19.24 -6.02 3.86
N ASN A 48 -19.55 -6.29 5.12
CA ASN A 48 -19.66 -5.26 6.15
C ASN A 48 -18.30 -4.63 6.46
N HIS A 49 -17.23 -5.41 6.44
CA HIS A 49 -15.87 -4.89 6.59
C HIS A 49 -15.51 -3.94 5.45
N LEU A 50 -15.78 -4.32 4.20
CA LEU A 50 -15.55 -3.47 3.03
C LEU A 50 -16.35 -2.17 3.10
N ARG A 51 -17.60 -2.25 3.56
CA ARG A 51 -18.46 -1.07 3.74
C ARG A 51 -17.87 -0.10 4.77
N THR A 52 -17.43 -0.62 5.91
CA THR A 52 -16.80 0.18 6.96
C THR A 52 -15.53 0.85 6.46
N VAL A 53 -14.67 0.11 5.77
CA VAL A 53 -13.44 0.64 5.18
C VAL A 53 -13.76 1.73 4.16
N SER A 54 -14.72 1.50 3.28
CA SER A 54 -15.12 2.48 2.26
C SER A 54 -15.63 3.77 2.88
N GLN A 55 -16.43 3.69 3.94
CA GLN A 55 -16.93 4.86 4.66
C GLN A 55 -15.80 5.66 5.32
N ARG A 56 -14.84 4.97 5.93
CA ARG A 56 -13.68 5.62 6.56
C ARG A 56 -12.74 6.26 5.53
N ALA A 57 -12.60 5.64 4.36
CA ALA A 57 -11.74 6.13 3.29
C ALA A 57 -12.29 7.36 2.58
N GLU A 58 -13.60 7.53 2.53
CA GLU A 58 -14.26 8.57 1.75
C GLU A 58 -13.68 9.97 1.95
N PRO A 59 -13.41 10.49 3.17
CA PRO A 59 -12.83 11.82 3.37
C PRO A 59 -11.40 11.97 2.85
N PHE A 60 -10.66 10.87 2.68
CA PHE A 60 -9.22 10.91 2.46
C PHE A 60 -8.78 10.36 1.10
N LEU A 61 -9.61 9.53 0.50
CA LEU A 61 -9.19 8.74 -0.67
C LEU A 61 -8.84 9.61 -1.87
N TYR A 62 -9.56 10.70 -2.09
CA TYR A 62 -9.28 11.63 -3.18
C TYR A 62 -7.89 12.27 -3.03
N LEU A 63 -7.58 12.77 -1.83
CA LEU A 63 -6.28 13.38 -1.53
C LEU A 63 -5.14 12.38 -1.73
N ILE A 64 -5.29 11.17 -1.20
CA ILE A 64 -4.28 10.11 -1.32
C ILE A 64 -4.08 9.74 -2.80
N THR A 65 -5.15 9.57 -3.54
CA THR A 65 -5.11 9.22 -4.96
C THR A 65 -4.36 10.29 -5.76
N GLU A 66 -4.67 11.57 -5.56
CA GLU A 66 -3.97 12.66 -6.24
C GLU A 66 -2.47 12.68 -5.94
N LYS A 67 -2.10 12.49 -4.67
CA LYS A 67 -0.68 12.47 -4.27
C LYS A 67 0.10 11.32 -4.92
N ILE A 68 -0.52 10.16 -5.05
CA ILE A 68 0.09 9.00 -5.72
C ILE A 68 0.25 9.27 -7.22
N GLU A 69 -0.79 9.79 -7.86
CA GLU A 69 -0.75 10.15 -9.29
C GLU A 69 0.33 11.19 -9.60
N GLN A 70 0.44 12.25 -8.78
CA GLN A 70 1.44 13.30 -8.95
C GLN A 70 2.87 12.77 -8.83
N ARG A 71 3.08 11.68 -8.10
CA ARG A 71 4.39 11.04 -7.92
C ARG A 71 4.64 9.91 -8.92
N ASP A 72 3.67 9.62 -9.78
CA ASP A 72 3.72 8.53 -10.76
C ASP A 72 4.02 7.18 -10.10
N LEU A 73 3.36 6.92 -8.97
CA LEU A 73 3.47 5.67 -8.22
C LEU A 73 2.27 4.75 -8.51
N PRO A 74 2.40 3.44 -8.28
CA PRO A 74 1.28 2.50 -8.45
C PRO A 74 0.10 2.85 -7.56
N LEU A 75 -1.10 2.87 -8.11
CA LEU A 75 -2.32 3.22 -7.37
C LEU A 75 -2.72 2.17 -6.34
N GLU A 76 -2.17 0.95 -6.44
CA GLU A 76 -2.32 -0.06 -5.38
C GLU A 76 -1.88 0.47 -4.02
N LEU A 77 -0.95 1.43 -3.98
CA LEU A 77 -0.49 2.03 -2.73
C LEU A 77 -1.59 2.76 -1.97
N ALA A 78 -2.64 3.22 -2.67
CA ALA A 78 -3.82 3.81 -2.03
C ALA A 78 -4.59 2.80 -1.16
N LEU A 79 -4.37 1.53 -1.37
CA LEU A 79 -5.02 0.43 -0.64
C LEU A 79 -4.22 -0.01 0.60
N LEU A 80 -2.98 0.46 0.78
CA LEU A 80 -2.18 0.13 1.95
C LEU A 80 -2.87 0.48 3.28
N PRO A 81 -3.53 1.64 3.43
CA PRO A 81 -4.26 1.95 4.65
C PRO A 81 -5.38 0.95 4.98
N VAL A 82 -5.93 0.24 3.99
CA VAL A 82 -6.90 -0.84 4.23
C VAL A 82 -6.25 -1.96 5.03
N VAL A 83 -5.07 -2.38 4.61
CA VAL A 83 -4.34 -3.48 5.26
C VAL A 83 -3.73 -3.02 6.59
N GLU A 84 -3.22 -1.78 6.65
CA GLU A 84 -2.55 -1.25 7.83
C GLU A 84 -3.51 -0.92 8.97
N SER A 85 -4.60 -0.24 8.69
CA SER A 85 -5.47 0.34 9.72
C SER A 85 -6.97 0.25 9.43
N SER A 86 -7.38 -0.41 8.37
CA SER A 86 -8.75 -0.37 7.86
C SER A 86 -9.24 1.08 7.64
N PHE A 87 -8.35 1.97 7.19
CA PHE A 87 -8.58 3.41 7.00
C PHE A 87 -8.97 4.16 8.29
N ASP A 88 -8.51 3.71 9.44
CA ASP A 88 -8.72 4.42 10.69
C ASP A 88 -7.56 5.38 10.98
N ALA A 89 -7.81 6.67 10.84
CA ALA A 89 -6.81 7.72 11.08
C ALA A 89 -6.34 7.82 12.53
N PHE A 90 -7.10 7.24 13.46
CA PHE A 90 -6.80 7.22 14.90
C PHE A 90 -6.24 5.87 15.36
N ALA A 91 -6.01 4.93 14.46
CA ALA A 91 -5.51 3.61 14.81
C ALA A 91 -4.15 3.70 15.53
N TYR A 92 -3.98 2.85 16.54
CA TYR A 92 -2.76 2.71 17.30
C TYR A 92 -2.52 1.24 17.61
N SER A 93 -1.35 0.72 17.25
CA SER A 93 -1.03 -0.69 17.46
C SER A 93 -0.17 -0.92 18.72
N HIS A 94 -0.07 -2.16 19.15
CA HIS A 94 0.80 -2.59 20.25
C HIS A 94 2.29 -2.29 20.00
N GLY A 95 2.71 -2.21 18.74
CA GLY A 95 4.08 -1.82 18.35
C GLY A 95 4.31 -0.32 18.26
N SER A 96 3.41 0.49 18.82
CA SER A 96 3.44 1.96 18.78
C SER A 96 3.29 2.56 17.39
N ALA A 97 2.80 1.79 16.40
CA ALA A 97 2.44 2.31 15.09
C ALA A 97 1.12 3.08 15.15
N ALA A 98 1.03 4.21 14.47
CA ALA A 98 -0.12 5.10 14.54
C ALA A 98 -0.55 5.64 13.17
N GLY A 99 -1.84 5.97 13.05
CA GLY A 99 -2.46 6.62 11.90
C GLY A 99 -2.85 5.68 10.78
N LEU A 100 -3.33 6.24 9.66
CA LEU A 100 -3.73 5.47 8.48
C LEU A 100 -2.62 4.55 7.98
N TRP A 101 -1.39 5.05 7.96
CA TRP A 101 -0.22 4.41 7.38
C TRP A 101 0.59 3.61 8.40
N GLN A 102 0.18 3.62 9.67
CA GLN A 102 0.80 2.87 10.76
C GLN A 102 2.31 3.07 10.87
N PHE A 103 2.73 4.34 10.94
CA PHE A 103 4.12 4.66 11.19
C PHE A 103 4.54 4.34 12.61
N ILE A 104 5.68 3.70 12.75
CA ILE A 104 6.39 3.62 14.03
C ILE A 104 7.14 4.94 14.26
N PRO A 105 7.39 5.34 15.53
CA PRO A 105 7.98 6.67 15.82
C PRO A 105 9.31 6.95 15.13
N GLY A 106 10.22 6.01 15.10
CA GLY A 106 11.53 6.21 14.49
C GLY A 106 11.50 6.45 12.99
N THR A 107 10.69 5.66 12.26
CA THR A 107 10.51 5.84 10.81
C THR A 107 9.79 7.14 10.52
N ALA A 108 8.78 7.48 11.31
CA ALA A 108 8.03 8.73 11.17
C ALA A 108 8.95 9.94 11.32
N GLU A 109 9.81 9.95 12.32
CA GLU A 109 10.78 11.01 12.55
C GLU A 109 11.75 11.15 11.38
N TRP A 110 12.27 10.03 10.86
CA TRP A 110 13.20 10.02 9.74
C TRP A 110 12.59 10.63 8.47
N PHE A 111 11.28 10.45 8.26
CA PHE A 111 10.56 11.02 7.12
C PHE A 111 9.89 12.38 7.44
N GLY A 112 10.29 13.02 8.52
CA GLY A 112 9.92 14.40 8.81
C GLY A 112 8.59 14.61 9.51
N LEU A 113 7.98 13.57 10.06
CA LEU A 113 6.74 13.69 10.83
C LEU A 113 7.04 14.15 12.25
N LYS A 114 6.44 15.28 12.65
CA LYS A 114 6.61 15.83 14.00
C LYS A 114 5.78 15.05 15.01
N GLN A 115 6.38 14.76 16.15
CA GLN A 115 5.71 14.13 17.29
C GLN A 115 6.09 14.90 18.55
N ASP A 116 5.14 15.59 19.15
CA ASP A 116 5.30 16.24 20.43
C ASP A 116 4.09 15.94 21.34
N PHE A 117 4.04 16.53 22.52
CA PHE A 117 2.97 16.28 23.48
C PHE A 117 1.58 16.65 22.94
N TRP A 118 1.47 17.64 22.07
CA TRP A 118 0.22 18.17 21.56
C TRP A 118 -0.12 17.69 20.13
N TYR A 119 0.86 17.22 19.37
CA TYR A 119 0.73 16.90 17.97
C TYR A 119 1.48 15.63 17.60
N ASP A 120 0.78 14.73 16.93
CA ASP A 120 1.37 13.53 16.33
C ASP A 120 1.10 13.56 14.83
N GLY A 121 2.13 13.86 14.03
CA GLY A 121 2.04 13.94 12.56
C GLY A 121 1.66 12.63 11.89
N ARG A 122 1.84 11.49 12.58
CA ARG A 122 1.41 10.19 12.07
C ARG A 122 -0.11 10.09 11.89
N ARG A 123 -0.87 10.91 12.63
CA ARG A 123 -2.33 10.99 12.55
C ARG A 123 -2.82 12.09 11.61
N ASP A 124 -1.94 12.96 11.15
CA ASP A 124 -2.22 13.95 10.10
C ASP A 124 -2.21 13.23 8.76
N VAL A 125 -3.36 13.12 8.11
CA VAL A 125 -3.50 12.34 6.87
C VAL A 125 -2.68 12.94 5.73
N ASP A 126 -2.65 14.26 5.60
CA ASP A 126 -1.86 14.93 4.55
C ASP A 126 -0.37 14.70 4.75
N ALA A 127 0.16 15.05 5.91
CA ALA A 127 1.58 14.91 6.23
C ALA A 127 2.03 13.44 6.22
N SER A 128 1.25 12.54 6.82
CA SER A 128 1.60 11.13 6.87
C SER A 128 1.54 10.44 5.51
N THR A 129 0.65 10.87 4.63
CA THR A 129 0.60 10.36 3.26
C THR A 129 1.86 10.73 2.48
N ASP A 130 2.30 11.99 2.55
CA ASP A 130 3.56 12.40 1.93
C ASP A 130 4.74 11.59 2.45
N ALA A 131 4.83 11.41 3.76
CA ALA A 131 5.89 10.62 4.39
C ALA A 131 5.84 9.15 3.96
N ALA A 132 4.66 8.55 3.90
CA ALA A 132 4.49 7.16 3.46
C ALA A 132 4.93 6.96 2.01
N LEU A 133 4.57 7.88 1.12
CA LEU A 133 4.96 7.81 -0.28
C LEU A 133 6.46 8.05 -0.46
N ASP A 134 7.08 8.92 0.33
CA ASP A 134 8.52 9.10 0.36
C ASP A 134 9.23 7.82 0.82
N TYR A 135 8.72 7.18 1.86
CA TYR A 135 9.28 5.92 2.37
C TYR A 135 9.14 4.80 1.35
N LEU A 136 7.98 4.65 0.75
CA LEU A 136 7.75 3.64 -0.29
C LEU A 136 8.62 3.87 -1.53
N THR A 137 8.84 5.11 -1.92
CA THR A 137 9.76 5.46 -3.01
C THR A 137 11.19 5.05 -2.67
N TYR A 138 11.63 5.34 -1.44
CA TYR A 138 12.94 4.90 -0.95
C TYR A 138 13.08 3.38 -0.99
N LEU A 139 12.08 2.64 -0.49
CA LEU A 139 12.10 1.19 -0.49
C LEU A 139 12.08 0.60 -1.90
N ASN A 140 11.32 1.19 -2.82
CA ASN A 140 11.31 0.75 -4.20
C ASN A 140 12.70 0.86 -4.84
N LYS A 141 13.41 1.96 -4.62
CA LYS A 141 14.78 2.13 -5.09
C LYS A 141 15.74 1.12 -4.46
N ARG A 142 15.61 0.90 -3.16
CA ARG A 142 16.43 -0.07 -2.42
C ARG A 142 16.28 -1.50 -2.98
N PHE A 143 15.09 -1.87 -3.40
CA PHE A 143 14.78 -3.19 -3.96
C PHE A 143 14.70 -3.19 -5.50
N GLU A 144 15.39 -2.25 -6.14
CA GLU A 144 15.59 -2.22 -7.59
C GLU A 144 14.30 -2.23 -8.41
N GLY A 145 13.27 -1.53 -7.94
CA GLY A 145 11.98 -1.42 -8.60
C GLY A 145 10.99 -2.56 -8.30
N ASN A 146 11.33 -3.51 -7.45
CA ASN A 146 10.44 -4.59 -7.07
C ASN A 146 9.45 -4.13 -5.99
N TRP A 147 8.21 -3.87 -6.40
CA TRP A 147 7.17 -3.38 -5.50
C TRP A 147 6.75 -4.40 -4.45
N ASN A 148 6.72 -5.69 -4.77
CA ASN A 148 6.38 -6.72 -3.77
C ASN A 148 7.38 -6.71 -2.61
N HIS A 149 8.67 -6.59 -2.91
CA HIS A 149 9.73 -6.46 -1.89
C HIS A 149 9.60 -5.14 -1.12
N ALA A 150 9.34 -4.04 -1.81
CA ALA A 150 9.20 -2.72 -1.18
C ALA A 150 7.99 -2.70 -0.22
N ILE A 151 6.86 -3.25 -0.63
CA ILE A 151 5.66 -3.33 0.20
C ILE A 151 5.89 -4.26 1.41
N ALA A 152 6.54 -5.40 1.21
CA ALA A 152 6.93 -6.29 2.30
C ALA A 152 7.85 -5.58 3.30
N ALA A 153 8.81 -4.81 2.81
CA ALA A 153 9.74 -4.03 3.63
C ALA A 153 9.04 -2.90 4.38
N TYR A 154 8.01 -2.32 3.83
CA TYR A 154 7.18 -1.34 4.53
C TYR A 154 6.59 -1.94 5.82
N ASN A 155 6.13 -3.18 5.75
CA ASN A 155 5.56 -3.89 6.91
C ASN A 155 6.63 -4.35 7.91
N SER A 156 7.70 -5.00 7.43
CA SER A 156 8.65 -5.70 8.30
C SER A 156 10.02 -5.05 8.44
N GLY A 157 10.28 -3.97 7.68
CA GLY A 157 11.58 -3.32 7.61
C GLY A 157 12.44 -3.87 6.47
N GLY A 158 13.23 -2.97 5.87
CA GLY A 158 14.07 -3.31 4.71
C GLY A 158 15.14 -4.34 5.03
N GLY A 159 15.67 -4.35 6.25
CA GLY A 159 16.71 -5.30 6.68
C GLY A 159 16.24 -6.74 6.64
N ARG A 160 15.01 -7.02 7.11
CA ARG A 160 14.45 -8.38 7.09
C ARG A 160 14.26 -8.90 5.68
N VAL A 161 13.73 -8.07 4.79
CA VAL A 161 13.52 -8.46 3.39
C VAL A 161 14.88 -8.67 2.69
N SER A 162 15.84 -7.77 2.88
CA SER A 162 17.19 -7.92 2.33
C SER A 162 17.86 -9.21 2.80
N ASN A 163 17.75 -9.53 4.08
CA ASN A 163 18.35 -10.75 4.65
C ASN A 163 17.66 -12.01 4.11
N ALA A 164 16.34 -12.00 3.94
CA ALA A 164 15.61 -13.12 3.36
C ALA A 164 16.02 -13.37 1.90
N ILE A 165 16.21 -12.30 1.12
CA ILE A 165 16.69 -12.37 -0.26
C ILE A 165 18.11 -12.97 -0.30
N LYS A 166 19.01 -12.48 0.54
CA LYS A 166 20.39 -12.99 0.62
C LYS A 166 20.42 -14.46 0.99
N ARG A 167 19.59 -14.89 1.94
CA ARG A 167 19.50 -16.28 2.37
C ARG A 167 19.05 -17.18 1.22
N ASN A 168 18.02 -16.80 0.49
CA ASN A 168 17.54 -17.56 -0.65
C ASN A 168 18.58 -17.62 -1.78
N LYS A 169 19.22 -16.50 -2.08
CA LYS A 169 20.33 -16.46 -3.07
C LYS A 169 21.44 -17.43 -2.73
N LYS A 170 21.89 -17.44 -1.45
CA LYS A 170 22.95 -18.32 -0.97
C LYS A 170 22.57 -19.80 -1.10
N GLN A 171 21.28 -20.13 -0.96
CA GLN A 171 20.78 -21.49 -1.06
C GLN A 171 20.33 -21.87 -2.49
N GLY A 172 20.51 -21.00 -3.48
CA GLY A 172 20.09 -21.24 -4.85
C GLY A 172 18.57 -21.25 -5.02
N LYS A 173 17.82 -20.65 -4.10
CA LYS A 173 16.35 -20.57 -4.15
C LYS A 173 15.89 -19.28 -4.84
N PRO A 174 14.67 -19.27 -5.40
CA PRO A 174 14.07 -18.05 -5.95
C PRO A 174 13.99 -16.93 -4.91
N THR A 175 14.09 -15.68 -5.37
CA THR A 175 14.08 -14.49 -4.52
C THR A 175 12.82 -13.62 -4.67
N ASP A 176 11.81 -14.09 -5.39
CA ASP A 176 10.51 -13.44 -5.44
C ASP A 176 9.85 -13.46 -4.05
N PHE A 177 8.94 -12.52 -3.82
CA PHE A 177 8.29 -12.37 -2.51
C PHE A 177 7.72 -13.68 -1.96
N PHE A 178 7.01 -14.44 -2.80
CA PHE A 178 6.31 -15.66 -2.36
C PHE A 178 7.26 -16.80 -2.00
N SER A 179 8.53 -16.72 -2.40
CA SER A 179 9.56 -17.71 -2.10
C SER A 179 10.38 -17.36 -0.86
N LEU A 180 10.20 -16.17 -0.28
CA LEU A 180 10.97 -15.70 0.86
C LEU A 180 10.39 -16.22 2.19
N GLU A 181 11.28 -16.52 3.14
CA GLU A 181 10.92 -16.79 4.53
C GLU A 181 10.83 -15.44 5.28
N LEU A 182 9.61 -15.01 5.55
CA LEU A 182 9.31 -13.76 6.25
C LEU A 182 8.37 -14.05 7.42
N PRO A 183 8.26 -13.13 8.39
CA PRO A 183 7.26 -13.27 9.46
C PRO A 183 5.86 -13.51 8.86
N LYS A 184 5.05 -14.27 9.58
CA LYS A 184 3.70 -14.66 9.12
C LYS A 184 2.86 -13.45 8.71
N GLU A 185 2.91 -12.37 9.48
CA GLU A 185 2.22 -11.11 9.17
C GLU A 185 2.66 -10.57 7.83
N THR A 186 3.97 -10.50 7.58
CA THR A 186 4.54 -9.97 6.34
C THR A 186 4.20 -10.87 5.14
N SER A 187 4.27 -12.18 5.32
CA SER A 187 3.91 -13.16 4.28
C SER A 187 2.45 -13.03 3.82
N SER A 188 1.58 -12.53 4.69
CA SER A 188 0.17 -12.28 4.40
C SER A 188 -0.10 -10.87 3.88
N TYR A 189 0.80 -9.93 4.14
CA TYR A 189 0.61 -8.50 3.89
C TYR A 189 0.45 -8.17 2.41
N VAL A 190 1.40 -8.60 1.59
CA VAL A 190 1.35 -8.37 0.13
C VAL A 190 0.15 -9.08 -0.52
N PRO A 191 -0.15 -10.35 -0.21
CA PRO A 191 -1.35 -11.01 -0.73
C PRO A 191 -2.66 -10.29 -0.38
N LYS A 192 -2.77 -9.68 0.79
CA LYS A 192 -3.96 -8.89 1.17
C LYS A 192 -4.14 -7.67 0.28
N LEU A 193 -3.04 -7.05 -0.14
CA LEU A 193 -3.08 -5.88 -1.00
C LEU A 193 -3.46 -6.22 -2.44
N LEU A 194 -2.92 -7.30 -2.95
CA LEU A 194 -3.16 -7.77 -4.32
C LEU A 194 -4.50 -8.50 -4.44
#